data_35333f5c4c1581d6ed0d296ac069924e
#
_entry.id   35333f5c4c1581d6ed0d296ac069924e
#
_cell.length_a   1.000
_cell.length_b   1.000
_cell.length_c   1.000
_cell.angle_alpha   90.00
_cell.angle_beta   90.00
_cell.angle_gamma   90.00
#
_symmetry.space_group_name_H-M   'P 1'
#
loop_
_entity.id
_entity.type
_entity.pdbx_description
1 polymer ?
#
loop_
_entity_poly.entity_id
_entity_poly.type
_entity_poly.pdbx_seq_one_letter_code
_entity_poly.pdbx_strand_id
1 'polypeptide(L)'
;PHHSSDTRWHRDIRYWNFSTSKLVSVWLALGNEYPENGGLFVIPGSHKIEFQSSQLDDDLFFREDVPENQALLDSAVPVELLAGDVLFFHARTLHSASRNRTSQSKFSAVFTFRSADNPPIPESRSAAAGEVVLPELPDDVRAWTQPCPLGISSEAV
;
A
#
# COMPACT_ATOMS: atom_id res chain seq x y z
N PRO A 1 9.78 -25.45 -4.21
CA PRO A 1 10.39 -24.50 -5.12
C PRO A 1 10.39 -23.14 -4.44
N HIS A 2 11.59 -22.66 -4.07
CA HIS A 2 11.79 -21.39 -3.38
C HIS A 2 11.82 -20.26 -4.40
N HIS A 3 10.65 -19.86 -4.89
CA HIS A 3 10.50 -18.73 -5.79
C HIS A 3 9.73 -17.61 -5.05
N SER A 4 10.35 -16.99 -4.04
CA SER A 4 9.89 -15.70 -3.58
C SER A 4 10.71 -14.62 -4.28
N SER A 5 10.05 -13.73 -5.00
CA SER A 5 10.61 -12.47 -5.44
C SER A 5 10.45 -11.45 -4.31
N ASP A 6 11.44 -10.62 -4.11
CA ASP A 6 11.27 -9.35 -3.45
C ASP A 6 10.45 -8.42 -4.35
N THR A 7 9.60 -7.61 -3.75
CA THR A 7 8.92 -6.55 -4.47
C THR A 7 9.72 -5.27 -4.28
N ARG A 8 10.27 -4.75 -5.38
CA ARG A 8 11.07 -3.52 -5.38
C ARG A 8 10.28 -2.34 -4.81
N TRP A 9 10.97 -1.31 -4.32
CA TRP A 9 10.37 -0.10 -3.81
C TRP A 9 9.50 0.58 -4.86
N HIS A 10 8.22 0.78 -4.56
CA HIS A 10 7.25 1.35 -5.47
C HIS A 10 6.10 2.03 -4.74
N ARG A 11 5.28 2.70 -5.50
CA ARG A 11 3.99 3.26 -5.10
C ARG A 11 2.89 2.57 -5.89
N ASP A 12 1.81 2.15 -5.26
CA ASP A 12 0.70 1.47 -5.94
C ASP A 12 0.05 2.33 -7.03
N ILE A 13 0.15 3.65 -6.90
CA ILE A 13 -0.39 4.57 -7.92
C ILE A 13 0.15 4.29 -9.32
N ARG A 14 1.30 3.65 -9.48
CA ARG A 14 1.86 3.24 -10.78
C ARG A 14 0.96 2.28 -11.57
N TYR A 15 0.08 1.58 -10.87
CA TYR A 15 -0.83 0.61 -11.48
C TYR A 15 -2.16 1.24 -11.91
N TRP A 16 -2.45 2.48 -11.51
CA TRP A 16 -3.76 3.07 -11.57
C TRP A 16 -3.79 4.38 -12.37
N ASN A 17 -4.85 4.57 -13.14
CA ASN A 17 -5.09 5.76 -13.96
C ASN A 17 -6.44 6.37 -13.57
N PHE A 18 -6.45 7.13 -12.49
CA PHE A 18 -7.62 7.86 -11.99
C PHE A 18 -7.39 9.38 -12.08
N SER A 19 -8.46 10.15 -12.00
CA SER A 19 -8.43 11.63 -12.10
C SER A 19 -7.55 12.26 -11.02
N THR A 20 -7.43 11.61 -9.87
CA THR A 20 -6.52 12.00 -8.79
C THR A 20 -5.80 10.78 -8.21
N SER A 21 -4.73 11.03 -7.46
CA SER A 21 -4.01 9.98 -6.73
C SER A 21 -4.65 9.58 -5.40
N LYS A 22 -5.85 10.07 -5.10
CA LYS A 22 -6.58 9.76 -3.85
C LYS A 22 -7.15 8.34 -3.89
N LEU A 23 -6.29 7.39 -3.65
CA LEU A 23 -6.59 5.96 -3.59
C LEU A 23 -6.05 5.42 -2.28
N VAL A 24 -6.74 4.43 -1.72
CA VAL A 24 -6.33 3.71 -0.51
C VAL A 24 -6.04 2.27 -0.87
N SER A 25 -4.84 1.82 -0.58
CA SER A 25 -4.48 0.42 -0.62
C SER A 25 -4.80 -0.21 0.73
N VAL A 26 -5.43 -1.36 0.69
CA VAL A 26 -5.83 -2.15 1.86
C VAL A 26 -5.14 -3.50 1.77
N TRP A 27 -4.30 -3.78 2.73
CA TRP A 27 -3.54 -5.02 2.83
C TRP A 27 -4.07 -5.86 3.99
N LEU A 28 -4.65 -7.01 3.68
CA LEU A 28 -5.14 -7.97 4.67
C LEU A 28 -4.12 -9.10 4.83
N ALA A 29 -3.58 -9.26 6.02
CA ALA A 29 -2.70 -10.37 6.37
C ALA A 29 -3.52 -11.66 6.56
N LEU A 30 -3.32 -12.65 5.69
CA LEU A 30 -3.96 -13.97 5.78
C LEU A 30 -3.16 -14.96 6.65
N GLY A 31 -2.02 -14.53 7.14
CA GLY A 31 -1.14 -15.19 8.08
C GLY A 31 -0.26 -14.15 8.75
N ASN A 32 0.55 -14.53 9.73
CA ASN A 32 1.49 -13.60 10.34
C ASN A 32 2.52 -13.13 9.31
N GLU A 33 2.79 -11.82 9.29
CA GLU A 33 3.73 -11.20 8.37
C GLU A 33 4.82 -10.45 9.14
N TYR A 34 6.05 -10.70 8.76
CA TYR A 34 7.25 -10.09 9.35
C TYR A 34 8.39 -10.08 8.31
N PRO A 35 9.48 -9.33 8.50
CA PRO A 35 10.52 -9.16 7.49
C PRO A 35 11.08 -10.45 6.91
N GLU A 36 11.26 -11.50 7.73
CA GLU A 36 11.91 -12.74 7.30
C GLU A 36 11.02 -13.60 6.39
N ASN A 37 9.68 -13.45 6.50
CA ASN A 37 8.74 -14.23 5.69
C ASN A 37 8.18 -13.47 4.48
N GLY A 38 8.74 -12.31 4.15
CA GLY A 38 8.28 -11.51 3.01
C GLY A 38 7.28 -10.42 3.41
N GLY A 39 7.36 -9.93 4.63
CA GLY A 39 6.57 -8.81 5.14
C GLY A 39 6.91 -7.49 4.45
N LEU A 40 6.04 -6.51 4.63
CA LEU A 40 6.18 -5.18 4.05
C LEU A 40 7.20 -4.33 4.80
N PHE A 41 7.83 -3.44 4.05
CA PHE A 41 8.48 -2.23 4.54
C PHE A 41 7.76 -1.03 3.96
N VAL A 42 7.57 -0.01 4.76
CA VAL A 42 6.93 1.25 4.34
C VAL A 42 7.80 2.43 4.73
N ILE A 43 7.69 3.53 3.97
CA ILE A 43 8.30 4.80 4.34
C ILE A 43 7.20 5.76 4.78
N PRO A 44 7.04 6.00 6.08
CA PRO A 44 6.00 6.87 6.60
C PRO A 44 6.08 8.28 6.01
N GLY A 45 4.93 8.87 5.67
CA GLY A 45 4.86 10.22 5.11
C GLY A 45 5.27 10.35 3.63
N SER A 46 5.81 9.31 3.01
CA SER A 46 6.31 9.35 1.62
C SER A 46 5.23 9.63 0.57
N HIS A 47 3.96 9.45 0.89
CA HIS A 47 2.83 9.79 0.01
C HIS A 47 2.73 11.30 -0.28
N LYS A 48 3.32 12.15 0.57
CA LYS A 48 3.36 13.61 0.43
C LYS A 48 4.55 14.10 -0.41
N ILE A 49 5.53 13.23 -0.70
CA ILE A 49 6.74 13.60 -1.40
C ILE A 49 6.51 13.53 -2.91
N GLU A 50 6.92 14.54 -3.66
CA GLU A 50 7.04 14.47 -5.11
C GLU A 50 8.45 14.00 -5.49
N PHE A 51 8.53 12.95 -6.29
CA PHE A 51 9.81 12.43 -6.77
C PHE A 51 10.19 13.03 -8.10
N GLN A 52 11.48 13.28 -8.26
CA GLN A 52 12.05 13.63 -9.56
C GLN A 52 12.14 12.38 -10.45
N SER A 53 12.09 12.56 -11.75
CA SER A 53 12.21 11.42 -12.69
C SER A 53 13.52 10.64 -12.52
N SER A 54 14.61 11.29 -12.12
CA SER A 54 15.90 10.64 -11.83
C SER A 54 15.86 9.65 -10.67
N GLN A 55 14.89 9.81 -9.75
CA GLN A 55 14.71 8.94 -8.59
C GLN A 55 13.95 7.65 -8.90
N LEU A 56 13.35 7.57 -10.09
CA LEU A 56 12.55 6.45 -10.55
C LEU A 56 13.22 5.81 -11.78
N ASP A 57 12.91 4.54 -12.00
CA ASP A 57 13.22 3.90 -13.29
C ASP A 57 12.05 4.04 -14.28
N ASP A 58 12.22 3.52 -15.48
CA ASP A 58 11.23 3.61 -16.57
C ASP A 58 9.90 2.91 -16.22
N ASP A 59 9.95 1.96 -15.30
CA ASP A 59 8.78 1.23 -14.76
C ASP A 59 8.20 1.89 -13.51
N LEU A 60 8.67 3.08 -13.12
CA LEU A 60 8.25 3.82 -11.93
C LEU A 60 8.56 3.12 -10.60
N PHE A 61 9.56 2.26 -10.56
CA PHE A 61 10.13 1.79 -9.31
C PHE A 61 11.13 2.82 -8.77
N PHE A 62 11.17 2.95 -7.46
CA PHE A 62 12.12 3.84 -6.79
C PHE A 62 13.51 3.21 -6.82
N ARG A 63 14.50 3.97 -7.27
CA ARG A 63 15.85 3.50 -7.53
C ARG A 63 16.66 3.46 -6.24
N GLU A 64 17.19 2.29 -5.90
CA GLU A 64 18.04 2.08 -4.71
C GLU A 64 19.51 2.43 -4.97
N ASP A 65 19.90 2.54 -6.25
CA ASP A 65 21.27 2.87 -6.69
C ASP A 65 21.53 4.38 -6.77
N VAL A 66 20.54 5.22 -6.51
CA VAL A 66 20.63 6.68 -6.56
C VAL A 66 20.96 7.21 -5.16
N PRO A 67 22.10 7.91 -4.97
CA PRO A 67 22.52 8.40 -3.65
C PRO A 67 21.49 9.33 -2.98
N GLU A 68 20.77 10.14 -3.74
CA GLU A 68 19.73 11.05 -3.26
C GLU A 68 18.54 10.30 -2.63
N ASN A 69 18.37 9.03 -2.97
CA ASN A 69 17.29 8.19 -2.46
C ASN A 69 17.64 7.53 -1.12
N GLN A 70 18.93 7.42 -0.79
CA GLN A 70 19.38 6.61 0.34
C GLN A 70 18.81 7.09 1.67
N ALA A 71 18.81 8.39 1.93
CA ALA A 71 18.27 8.94 3.18
C ALA A 71 16.77 8.60 3.38
N LEU A 72 16.01 8.50 2.28
CA LEU A 72 14.61 8.10 2.34
C LEU A 72 14.48 6.59 2.59
N LEU A 73 15.29 5.78 1.91
CA LEU A 73 15.32 4.33 2.11
C LEU A 73 15.73 3.96 3.54
N ASP A 74 16.67 4.68 4.12
CA ASP A 74 17.12 4.47 5.51
C ASP A 74 16.02 4.78 6.55
N SER A 75 14.98 5.53 6.16
CA SER A 75 13.82 5.81 7.01
C SER A 75 12.71 4.76 6.93
N ALA A 76 12.93 3.69 6.16
CA ALA A 76 11.97 2.61 6.03
C ALA A 76 11.75 1.87 7.35
N VAL A 77 10.50 1.54 7.61
CA VAL A 77 10.14 0.76 8.80
C VAL A 77 9.49 -0.57 8.39
N PRO A 78 9.80 -1.66 9.08
CA PRO A 78 9.11 -2.93 8.86
C PRO A 78 7.67 -2.84 9.37
N VAL A 79 6.78 -3.56 8.69
CA VAL A 79 5.39 -3.74 9.12
C VAL A 79 5.22 -5.18 9.58
N GLU A 80 4.88 -5.35 10.85
CA GLU A 80 4.57 -6.66 11.41
C GLU A 80 3.06 -6.76 11.60
N LEU A 81 2.45 -7.80 11.06
CA LEU A 81 1.01 -8.04 11.09
C LEU A 81 0.73 -9.45 11.62
N LEU A 82 -0.29 -9.56 12.44
CA LEU A 82 -0.87 -10.85 12.80
C LEU A 82 -1.92 -11.26 11.77
N ALA A 83 -2.21 -12.54 11.70
CA ALA A 83 -3.28 -13.04 10.84
C ALA A 83 -4.61 -12.34 11.16
N GLY A 84 -5.23 -11.75 10.14
CA GLY A 84 -6.44 -10.95 10.23
C GLY A 84 -6.23 -9.45 10.41
N ASP A 85 -5.00 -8.99 10.66
CA ASP A 85 -4.70 -7.57 10.68
C ASP A 85 -4.86 -6.94 9.29
N VAL A 86 -5.26 -5.68 9.28
CA VAL A 86 -5.47 -4.91 8.05
C VAL A 86 -4.65 -3.62 8.11
N LEU A 87 -3.78 -3.43 7.13
CA LEU A 87 -3.03 -2.19 6.95
C LEU A 87 -3.68 -1.35 5.86
N PHE A 88 -4.00 -0.11 6.19
CA PHE A 88 -4.47 0.90 5.24
C PHE A 88 -3.35 1.89 4.94
N PHE A 89 -3.11 2.17 3.66
CA PHE A 89 -2.12 3.18 3.28
C PHE A 89 -2.51 3.88 1.97
N HIS A 90 -2.07 5.11 1.83
CA HIS A 90 -2.30 5.87 0.60
C HIS A 90 -1.54 5.23 -0.57
N ALA A 91 -2.15 5.13 -1.76
CA ALA A 91 -1.52 4.49 -2.92
C ALA A 91 -0.20 5.15 -3.38
N ARG A 92 0.11 6.34 -2.90
CA ARG A 92 1.41 7.01 -3.07
C ARG A 92 2.44 6.69 -1.98
N THR A 93 2.10 5.90 -0.97
CA THR A 93 3.07 5.48 0.04
C THR A 93 4.13 4.59 -0.60
N LEU A 94 5.40 4.96 -0.44
CA LEU A 94 6.52 4.17 -0.92
C LEU A 94 6.68 2.95 -0.03
N HIS A 95 6.65 1.76 -0.62
CA HIS A 95 6.74 0.50 0.09
C HIS A 95 7.44 -0.57 -0.75
N SER A 96 7.87 -1.61 -0.08
CA SER A 96 8.43 -2.82 -0.70
C SER A 96 8.04 -4.05 0.11
N ALA A 97 8.17 -5.24 -0.46
CA ALA A 97 8.05 -6.48 0.29
C ALA A 97 9.39 -7.21 0.26
N SER A 98 9.83 -7.68 1.42
CA SER A 98 11.07 -8.44 1.54
C SER A 98 10.94 -9.81 0.89
N ARG A 99 12.08 -10.42 0.62
CA ARG A 99 12.13 -11.80 0.16
C ARG A 99 11.77 -12.76 1.31
N ASN A 100 10.86 -13.68 1.05
CA ASN A 100 10.58 -14.76 2.00
C ASN A 100 11.78 -15.71 2.10
N ARG A 101 12.40 -15.76 3.27
CA ARG A 101 13.55 -16.61 3.60
C ARG A 101 13.16 -17.81 4.47
N THR A 102 11.87 -17.96 4.75
CA THR A 102 11.33 -19.07 5.54
C THR A 102 10.88 -20.23 4.64
N SER A 103 10.59 -21.37 5.24
CA SER A 103 10.00 -22.53 4.54
C SER A 103 8.48 -22.45 4.36
N GLN A 104 7.82 -21.44 4.95
CA GLN A 104 6.38 -21.29 4.93
C GLN A 104 5.94 -20.27 3.88
N SER A 105 4.84 -20.55 3.20
CA SER A 105 4.22 -19.57 2.30
C SER A 105 3.52 -18.48 3.09
N LYS A 106 3.72 -17.24 2.69
CA LYS A 106 2.97 -16.09 3.18
C LYS A 106 1.88 -15.73 2.16
N PHE A 107 0.70 -15.44 2.62
CA PHE A 107 -0.43 -14.99 1.81
C PHE A 107 -0.99 -13.69 2.35
N SER A 108 -1.29 -12.79 1.43
CA SER A 108 -1.94 -11.52 1.71
C SER A 108 -3.00 -11.26 0.65
N ALA A 109 -4.08 -10.58 1.00
CA ALA A 109 -5.04 -10.07 0.03
C ALA A 109 -4.90 -8.54 -0.05
N VAL A 110 -4.80 -8.02 -1.27
CA VAL A 110 -4.60 -6.58 -1.48
C VAL A 110 -5.74 -6.03 -2.31
N PHE A 111 -6.34 -4.94 -1.83
CA PHE A 111 -7.44 -4.26 -2.48
C PHE A 111 -7.10 -2.77 -2.62
N THR A 112 -7.58 -2.14 -3.69
CA THR A 112 -7.45 -0.69 -3.86
C THR A 112 -8.83 -0.07 -3.94
N PHE A 113 -9.03 0.98 -3.14
CA PHE A 113 -10.28 1.72 -3.08
C PHE A 113 -10.10 3.15 -3.57
N ARG A 114 -11.12 3.66 -4.23
CA ARG A 114 -11.26 5.06 -4.60
C ARG A 114 -12.61 5.61 -4.14
N SER A 115 -12.70 6.91 -4.01
CA SER A 115 -13.99 7.58 -3.88
C SER A 115 -14.75 7.60 -5.22
N ALA A 116 -16.07 7.60 -5.19
CA ALA A 116 -16.91 7.63 -6.39
C ALA A 116 -16.67 8.89 -7.25
N ASP A 117 -16.24 10.00 -6.63
CA ASP A 117 -15.90 11.26 -7.28
C ASP A 117 -14.48 11.31 -7.89
N ASN A 118 -13.74 10.22 -7.81
CA ASN A 118 -12.42 10.05 -8.43
C ASN A 118 -12.47 9.05 -9.59
N PRO A 119 -13.11 9.36 -10.72
CA PRO A 119 -13.34 8.42 -11.81
C PRO A 119 -12.03 8.01 -12.49
N PRO A 120 -11.99 6.83 -13.15
CA PRO A 120 -10.87 6.44 -13.97
C PRO A 120 -10.75 7.40 -15.18
N ILE A 121 -9.51 7.61 -15.63
CA ILE A 121 -9.25 8.36 -16.86
C ILE A 121 -9.83 7.58 -18.05
N PRO A 122 -10.64 8.20 -18.91
CA PRO A 122 -11.21 7.53 -20.08
C PRO A 122 -10.14 6.83 -20.92
N GLU A 123 -10.49 5.68 -21.50
CA GLU A 123 -9.63 4.86 -22.37
C GLU A 123 -8.36 4.30 -21.68
N SER A 124 -8.23 4.52 -20.38
CA SER A 124 -7.10 3.98 -19.59
C SER A 124 -7.33 2.51 -19.22
N ARG A 125 -6.24 1.87 -18.76
CA ARG A 125 -6.30 0.52 -18.18
C ARG A 125 -7.27 0.44 -17.01
N SER A 126 -7.32 1.46 -16.17
CA SER A 126 -8.24 1.50 -15.02
C SER A 126 -9.71 1.58 -15.44
N ALA A 127 -10.02 2.29 -16.53
CA ALA A 127 -11.37 2.33 -17.08
C ALA A 127 -11.82 0.98 -17.66
N ALA A 128 -10.88 0.19 -18.18
CA ALA A 128 -11.15 -1.13 -18.75
C ALA A 128 -11.21 -2.27 -17.70
N ALA A 129 -10.63 -2.06 -16.51
CA ALA A 129 -10.46 -3.13 -15.52
C ALA A 129 -11.76 -3.57 -14.83
N GLY A 130 -12.81 -2.76 -14.87
CA GLY A 130 -14.03 -2.97 -14.10
C GLY A 130 -13.84 -2.67 -12.61
N GLU A 131 -14.92 -2.32 -11.96
CA GLU A 131 -14.93 -1.95 -10.54
C GLU A 131 -16.15 -2.55 -9.84
N VAL A 132 -16.00 -2.78 -8.54
CA VAL A 132 -17.11 -3.17 -7.67
C VAL A 132 -17.50 -1.94 -6.86
N VAL A 133 -18.74 -1.47 -7.08
CA VAL A 133 -19.31 -0.39 -6.27
C VAL A 133 -19.72 -0.98 -4.92
N LEU A 134 -19.13 -0.45 -3.85
CA LEU A 134 -19.55 -0.84 -2.51
C LEU A 134 -20.86 -0.14 -2.16
N PRO A 135 -21.85 -0.84 -1.59
CA PRO A 135 -23.08 -0.22 -1.12
C PRO A 135 -22.79 0.74 0.04
N GLU A 136 -23.68 1.70 0.24
CA GLU A 136 -23.63 2.49 1.46
C GLU A 136 -23.80 1.56 2.67
N LEU A 137 -22.99 1.82 3.70
CA LEU A 137 -23.10 1.06 4.94
C LEU A 137 -24.46 1.39 5.61
N PRO A 138 -25.18 0.37 6.10
CA PRO A 138 -26.36 0.58 6.94
C PRO A 138 -26.04 1.48 8.14
N ASP A 139 -27.01 2.27 8.60
CA ASP A 139 -26.80 3.24 9.68
C ASP A 139 -26.37 2.59 11.00
N ASP A 140 -26.77 1.35 11.24
CA ASP A 140 -26.34 0.54 12.40
C ASP A 140 -24.85 0.20 12.36
N VAL A 141 -24.27 0.02 11.17
CA VAL A 141 -22.82 -0.20 11.01
C VAL A 141 -22.05 1.11 11.14
N ARG A 142 -22.62 2.24 10.75
CA ARG A 142 -22.03 3.58 10.99
C ARG A 142 -21.91 3.87 12.49
N ALA A 143 -22.78 3.31 13.33
CA ALA A 143 -22.70 3.45 14.78
C ALA A 143 -21.49 2.69 15.40
N TRP A 144 -20.79 1.83 14.66
CA TRP A 144 -19.58 1.16 15.11
C TRP A 144 -18.33 2.05 15.10
N THR A 145 -18.45 3.32 14.71
CA THR A 145 -17.43 4.35 14.94
C THR A 145 -17.34 4.77 16.41
N GLN A 146 -17.41 3.81 17.33
CA GLN A 146 -17.01 4.06 18.72
C GLN A 146 -15.50 4.28 18.77
N PRO A 147 -15.00 5.26 19.54
CA PRO A 147 -13.57 5.47 19.67
C PRO A 147 -12.92 4.16 20.08
N CYS A 148 -11.83 3.81 19.37
CA CYS A 148 -11.04 2.63 19.71
C CYS A 148 -10.68 2.66 21.20
N PRO A 149 -11.01 1.64 22.00
CA PRO A 149 -10.73 1.63 23.43
C PRO A 149 -9.22 1.68 23.76
N LEU A 150 -8.35 1.68 22.75
CA LEU A 150 -6.90 1.75 22.87
C LEU A 150 -6.33 3.16 22.89
N GLY A 151 -7.14 4.23 22.95
CA GLY A 151 -6.66 5.60 23.19
C GLY A 151 -5.76 6.18 22.10
N ILE A 152 -5.82 5.67 20.88
CA ILE A 152 -5.10 6.26 19.73
C ILE A 152 -5.88 7.51 19.30
N SER A 153 -5.30 8.69 19.54
CA SER A 153 -5.88 9.96 19.16
C SER A 153 -5.98 10.10 17.63
N SER A 154 -7.07 10.71 17.16
CA SER A 154 -7.38 10.95 15.73
C SER A 154 -6.49 12.01 15.04
N GLU A 155 -5.34 12.37 15.61
CA GLU A 155 -4.46 13.43 15.09
C GLU A 155 -3.33 12.94 14.16
N ALA A 156 -3.35 11.69 13.73
CA ALA A 156 -2.31 11.10 12.87
C ALA A 156 -2.86 10.63 11.51
N VAL A 157 -3.62 11.50 10.79
CA VAL A 157 -3.97 11.30 9.38
C VAL A 157 -3.60 12.52 8.56
#